data_c482dfbf0af33ea70f58f8678c750ea4
#
_entry.id   c482dfbf0af33ea70f58f8678c750ea4
#
_cell.length_a   1.000
_cell.length_b   1.000
_cell.length_c   1.000
_cell.angle_alpha   90.00
_cell.angle_beta   90.00
_cell.angle_gamma   90.00
#
_symmetry.space_group_name_H-M   'P 1'
#
loop_
_entity.id
_entity.type
_entity.pdbx_description
1 polymer ?
#
loop_
_entity_poly.entity_id
_entity_poly.type
_entity_poly.pdbx_seq_one_letter_code
_entity_poly.pdbx_strand_id
1 'polypeptide(L)'
;MTAAPPRADAKSHKTGGPSAILRLLARSARNLWRALTSMGTALVLLFLLALAAVPGALLPQRSLNEAKVGQYILAHPVIGPWLERLQFFEVFSSIWFTAIYVLLFISLVGCLTPRMIEHVRSLRATPVPAPRNLSRLPKYATADVPGDPGCVAAGISARLRGWRRVTRHDGDITEIAAEKGYLREFGNIVFHFSLLGLLVAIAVGKLFGYEGNVIVIANGGPGFCSASPAAFDSFRAGNSVDGTSLYPMCLRVNDFQARYLPNGQATSFASDIDYQAGADLATGTWRQYRLEVNHPLRIGGDRVYLQGHGYAPTFTVTFPNGQKRTQTVQWRPDDQRTLLSSGVIRLDPPGGMYPNADERRKHQLAIVGLFAPTAEFDGTLLSSKYPALNDPAVAIDIYRGDTGLDSGRPQSLFSIDHRLLEQKRLTKVKRINLRQGEEVRLDDGTVVRFDGATPFVNLQVSHDPGQVWVLVFALTMMAGLLVSLIVRRRRVWARIEASSPPGTVNVELGGLARTDNSGWGSEFEKLTERLLTDLPAEAPSKEKV
;
A
#
# COMPACT_ATOMS: atom_id res chain seq x y z
N MET A 1 76.51 -16.06 -54.50
CA MET A 1 75.88 -14.96 -53.73
C MET A 1 74.47 -14.79 -54.26
N THR A 2 73.51 -15.50 -53.68
CA THR A 2 72.11 -15.43 -54.05
C THR A 2 71.29 -15.24 -52.75
N ALA A 3 70.71 -14.03 -52.63
CA ALA A 3 69.95 -13.61 -51.50
C ALA A 3 68.56 -14.29 -51.52
N ALA A 4 68.14 -14.85 -50.39
CA ALA A 4 66.79 -15.42 -50.15
C ALA A 4 65.78 -14.27 -49.92
N PRO A 5 64.49 -14.45 -50.37
CA PRO A 5 63.47 -13.41 -50.15
C PRO A 5 62.89 -13.54 -48.74
N PRO A 6 62.31 -12.46 -48.16
CA PRO A 6 61.75 -12.48 -46.81
C PRO A 6 60.40 -13.22 -46.75
N ARG A 7 60.22 -14.01 -45.71
CA ARG A 7 58.96 -14.69 -45.36
C ARG A 7 57.91 -13.64 -44.93
N ALA A 8 56.79 -13.63 -45.63
CA ALA A 8 55.60 -12.90 -45.24
C ALA A 8 54.89 -13.62 -44.05
N ASP A 9 54.83 -12.98 -42.90
CA ASP A 9 54.04 -13.44 -41.75
C ASP A 9 52.54 -13.28 -42.07
N ALA A 10 51.91 -14.39 -42.36
CA ALA A 10 50.45 -14.49 -42.46
C ALA A 10 49.84 -14.37 -41.08
N LYS A 11 49.36 -13.18 -40.76
CA LYS A 11 48.47 -12.99 -39.60
C LYS A 11 47.18 -13.77 -39.79
N SER A 12 47.11 -14.93 -39.14
CA SER A 12 45.90 -15.76 -39.02
C SER A 12 44.82 -14.94 -38.32
N HIS A 13 43.83 -14.43 -39.04
CA HIS A 13 42.55 -13.97 -38.52
C HIS A 13 41.83 -15.19 -37.98
N LYS A 14 41.97 -15.47 -36.67
CA LYS A 14 41.10 -16.41 -35.96
C LYS A 14 39.70 -15.81 -35.95
N THR A 15 38.86 -16.24 -36.86
CA THR A 15 37.41 -16.08 -36.82
C THR A 15 36.93 -16.61 -35.48
N GLY A 16 36.34 -15.74 -34.66
CA GLY A 16 35.82 -16.08 -33.35
C GLY A 16 34.71 -17.16 -33.48
N GLY A 17 35.03 -18.38 -33.16
CA GLY A 17 34.08 -19.49 -33.17
C GLY A 17 32.96 -19.25 -32.14
N PRO A 18 31.85 -20.02 -32.22
CA PRO A 18 30.66 -19.86 -31.34
C PRO A 18 31.00 -19.86 -29.84
N SER A 19 32.12 -20.45 -29.43
CA SER A 19 32.63 -20.41 -28.06
C SER A 19 33.13 -19.02 -27.61
N ALA A 20 33.60 -18.17 -28.54
CA ALA A 20 34.06 -16.81 -28.21
C ALA A 20 32.87 -15.87 -27.99
N ILE A 21 31.83 -15.99 -28.80
CA ILE A 21 30.56 -15.24 -28.64
C ILE A 21 29.88 -15.64 -27.33
N LEU A 22 29.79 -16.91 -27.01
CA LEU A 22 29.25 -17.40 -25.74
C LEU A 22 30.03 -16.87 -24.52
N ARG A 23 31.37 -16.80 -24.60
CA ARG A 23 32.21 -16.24 -23.52
C ARG A 23 32.01 -14.72 -23.39
N LEU A 24 31.85 -14.00 -24.48
CA LEU A 24 31.52 -12.55 -24.46
C LEU A 24 30.14 -12.32 -23.84
N LEU A 25 29.12 -13.04 -24.25
CA LEU A 25 27.78 -12.96 -23.69
C LEU A 25 27.78 -13.29 -22.19
N ALA A 26 28.47 -14.35 -21.77
CA ALA A 26 28.61 -14.73 -20.37
C ALA A 26 29.36 -13.68 -19.54
N ARG A 27 30.37 -13.00 -20.10
CA ARG A 27 31.07 -11.88 -19.45
C ARG A 27 30.15 -10.66 -19.33
N SER A 28 29.44 -10.30 -20.39
CA SER A 28 28.51 -9.18 -20.39
C SER A 28 27.35 -9.41 -19.41
N ALA A 29 26.77 -10.62 -19.39
CA ALA A 29 25.73 -10.99 -18.43
C ALA A 29 26.23 -10.93 -16.99
N ARG A 30 27.46 -11.37 -16.72
CA ARG A 30 28.08 -11.28 -15.39
C ARG A 30 28.35 -9.85 -14.97
N ASN A 31 28.80 -9.00 -15.87
CA ASN A 31 29.04 -7.57 -15.59
C ASN A 31 27.71 -6.85 -15.34
N LEU A 32 26.68 -7.12 -16.15
CA LEU A 32 25.33 -6.59 -15.96
C LEU A 32 24.75 -7.03 -14.60
N TRP A 33 24.89 -8.32 -14.26
CA TRP A 33 24.47 -8.84 -12.97
C TRP A 33 25.17 -8.12 -11.80
N ARG A 34 26.50 -7.96 -11.88
CA ARG A 34 27.27 -7.24 -10.85
C ARG A 34 26.87 -5.78 -10.74
N ALA A 35 26.61 -5.12 -11.86
CA ALA A 35 26.12 -3.75 -11.87
C ALA A 35 24.73 -3.65 -11.25
N LEU A 36 23.82 -4.53 -11.64
CA LEU A 36 22.44 -4.58 -11.12
C LEU A 36 22.40 -4.88 -9.61
N THR A 37 23.23 -5.79 -9.13
CA THR A 37 23.29 -6.18 -7.71
C THR A 37 24.24 -5.32 -6.88
N SER A 38 24.64 -4.15 -7.40
CA SER A 38 25.44 -3.20 -6.64
C SER A 38 24.55 -2.38 -5.68
N MET A 39 25.13 -1.98 -4.55
CA MET A 39 24.46 -1.12 -3.58
C MET A 39 24.08 0.25 -4.15
N GLY A 40 24.93 0.77 -5.06
CA GLY A 40 24.65 2.04 -5.76
C GLY A 40 23.41 1.93 -6.63
N THR A 41 23.28 0.85 -7.40
CA THR A 41 22.11 0.60 -8.26
C THR A 41 20.83 0.46 -7.43
N ALA A 42 20.88 -0.26 -6.29
CA ALA A 42 19.73 -0.37 -5.41
C ALA A 42 19.27 0.99 -4.87
N LEU A 43 20.20 1.86 -4.49
CA LEU A 43 19.89 3.23 -4.04
C LEU A 43 19.30 4.10 -5.16
N VAL A 44 19.86 4.01 -6.37
CA VAL A 44 19.32 4.73 -7.54
C VAL A 44 17.92 4.24 -7.88
N LEU A 45 17.69 2.93 -7.89
CA LEU A 45 16.35 2.36 -8.15
C LEU A 45 15.35 2.74 -7.05
N LEU A 46 15.76 2.79 -5.78
CA LEU A 46 14.92 3.27 -4.69
C LEU A 46 14.54 4.74 -4.88
N PHE A 47 15.51 5.57 -5.23
CA PHE A 47 15.28 6.98 -5.55
C PHE A 47 14.33 7.14 -6.75
N LEU A 48 14.55 6.37 -7.82
CA LEU A 48 13.67 6.37 -8.99
C LEU A 48 12.26 5.91 -8.65
N LEU A 49 12.11 4.90 -7.78
CA LEU A 49 10.80 4.45 -7.33
C LEU A 49 10.07 5.54 -6.53
N ALA A 50 10.78 6.24 -5.63
CA ALA A 50 10.23 7.36 -4.89
C ALA A 50 9.82 8.51 -5.83
N LEU A 51 10.67 8.86 -6.81
CA LEU A 51 10.36 9.87 -7.81
C LEU A 51 9.17 9.46 -8.69
N ALA A 52 9.11 8.19 -9.06
CA ALA A 52 8.02 7.61 -9.84
C ALA A 52 6.67 7.65 -9.09
N ALA A 53 6.67 7.62 -7.77
CA ALA A 53 5.45 7.72 -6.94
C ALA A 53 4.90 9.15 -6.85
N VAL A 54 5.70 10.19 -7.12
CA VAL A 54 5.28 11.60 -7.03
C VAL A 54 4.09 11.92 -7.91
N PRO A 55 4.05 11.56 -9.20
CA PRO A 55 2.87 11.78 -10.03
C PRO A 55 1.62 11.05 -9.49
N GLY A 56 1.80 9.87 -8.89
CA GLY A 56 0.70 9.13 -8.27
C GLY A 56 0.06 9.83 -7.06
N ALA A 57 0.83 10.71 -6.38
CA ALA A 57 0.34 11.52 -5.27
C ALA A 57 -0.25 12.86 -5.73
N LEU A 58 0.25 13.43 -6.81
CA LEU A 58 -0.13 14.77 -7.29
C LEU A 58 -1.30 14.75 -8.29
N LEU A 59 -1.37 13.73 -9.14
CA LEU A 59 -2.41 13.61 -10.17
C LEU A 59 -3.58 12.76 -9.65
N PRO A 60 -4.81 13.05 -10.12
CA PRO A 60 -5.94 12.19 -9.81
C PRO A 60 -5.68 10.77 -10.32
N GLN A 61 -5.82 9.79 -9.46
CA GLN A 61 -5.62 8.39 -9.82
C GLN A 61 -6.95 7.73 -10.15
N ARG A 62 -7.02 6.99 -11.26
CA ARG A 62 -8.21 6.26 -11.71
C ARG A 62 -8.70 5.27 -10.65
N SER A 63 -7.75 4.71 -9.87
CA SER A 63 -8.04 3.84 -8.73
C SER A 63 -8.84 4.51 -7.61
N LEU A 64 -8.73 5.81 -7.44
CA LEU A 64 -9.42 6.57 -6.39
C LEU A 64 -10.70 7.22 -6.91
N ASN A 65 -10.64 7.83 -8.09
CA ASN A 65 -11.80 8.55 -8.65
C ASN A 65 -11.68 8.71 -10.16
N GLU A 66 -12.38 7.84 -10.90
CA GLU A 66 -12.37 7.85 -12.38
C GLU A 66 -12.99 9.12 -12.95
N ALA A 67 -14.05 9.65 -12.33
CA ALA A 67 -14.69 10.87 -12.78
C ALA A 67 -13.77 12.10 -12.70
N LYS A 68 -12.95 12.21 -11.64
CA LYS A 68 -11.92 13.26 -11.53
C LYS A 68 -10.86 13.15 -12.61
N VAL A 69 -10.46 11.95 -12.99
CA VAL A 69 -9.52 11.74 -14.10
C VAL A 69 -10.13 12.22 -15.40
N GLY A 70 -11.38 11.85 -15.69
CA GLY A 70 -12.10 12.32 -16.87
C GLY A 70 -12.23 13.85 -16.92
N GLN A 71 -12.59 14.48 -15.80
CA GLN A 71 -12.63 15.96 -15.67
C GLN A 71 -11.28 16.59 -15.90
N TYR A 72 -10.21 16.01 -15.35
CA TYR A 72 -8.84 16.51 -15.54
C TYR A 72 -8.43 16.47 -17.01
N ILE A 73 -8.69 15.35 -17.70
CA ILE A 73 -8.38 15.19 -19.15
C ILE A 73 -9.14 16.22 -19.97
N LEU A 74 -10.44 16.45 -19.69
CA LEU A 74 -11.26 17.45 -20.36
C LEU A 74 -10.77 18.89 -20.11
N ALA A 75 -10.35 19.18 -18.88
CA ALA A 75 -9.80 20.49 -18.51
C ALA A 75 -8.42 20.75 -19.11
N HIS A 76 -7.67 19.70 -19.47
CA HIS A 76 -6.31 19.79 -20.03
C HIS A 76 -6.21 19.04 -21.38
N PRO A 77 -6.83 19.52 -22.46
CA PRO A 77 -6.98 18.78 -23.71
C PRO A 77 -5.67 18.47 -24.44
N VAL A 78 -4.58 19.20 -24.14
CA VAL A 78 -3.24 18.96 -24.73
C VAL A 78 -2.44 17.96 -23.89
N ILE A 79 -2.35 18.17 -22.59
CA ILE A 79 -1.48 17.38 -21.69
C ILE A 79 -2.20 16.11 -21.23
N GLY A 80 -3.51 16.16 -20.98
CA GLY A 80 -4.30 15.04 -20.46
C GLY A 80 -4.13 13.75 -21.26
N PRO A 81 -4.29 13.74 -22.58
CA PRO A 81 -4.12 12.53 -23.40
C PRO A 81 -2.69 11.96 -23.40
N TRP A 82 -1.67 12.82 -23.23
CA TRP A 82 -0.28 12.36 -23.09
C TRP A 82 -0.03 11.69 -21.75
N LEU A 83 -0.54 12.28 -20.66
CA LEU A 83 -0.44 11.70 -19.34
C LEU A 83 -1.18 10.35 -19.26
N GLU A 84 -2.32 10.23 -19.96
CA GLU A 84 -3.05 8.96 -20.03
C GLU A 84 -2.27 7.88 -20.77
N ARG A 85 -1.69 8.18 -21.95
CA ARG A 85 -0.83 7.25 -22.70
C ARG A 85 0.39 6.79 -21.90
N LEU A 86 0.96 7.66 -21.08
CA LEU A 86 2.09 7.37 -20.21
C LEU A 86 1.66 6.71 -18.88
N GLN A 87 0.38 6.40 -18.69
CA GLN A 87 -0.19 5.76 -17.50
C GLN A 87 0.00 6.57 -16.20
N PHE A 88 0.05 7.91 -16.27
CA PHE A 88 0.21 8.77 -15.09
C PHE A 88 -1.05 8.85 -14.21
N PHE A 89 -2.22 8.44 -14.73
CA PHE A 89 -3.44 8.30 -13.95
C PHE A 89 -3.61 6.91 -13.31
N GLU A 90 -2.64 6.02 -13.54
CA GLU A 90 -2.58 4.66 -12.99
C GLU A 90 -1.14 4.30 -12.60
N VAL A 91 -0.43 5.21 -11.93
CA VAL A 91 1.00 5.12 -11.66
C VAL A 91 1.39 3.78 -11.04
N PHE A 92 0.70 3.37 -9.98
CA PHE A 92 1.07 2.18 -9.19
C PHE A 92 0.78 0.84 -9.89
N SER A 93 0.03 0.86 -11.00
CA SER A 93 -0.23 -0.29 -11.89
C SER A 93 0.46 -0.16 -13.25
N SER A 94 1.19 0.93 -13.50
CA SER A 94 1.88 1.16 -14.76
C SER A 94 3.02 0.17 -15.00
N ILE A 95 3.30 -0.09 -16.27
CA ILE A 95 4.38 -1.01 -16.68
C ILE A 95 5.74 -0.49 -16.22
N TRP A 96 6.00 0.80 -16.31
CA TRP A 96 7.27 1.39 -15.93
C TRP A 96 7.48 1.40 -14.40
N PHE A 97 6.45 1.66 -13.59
CA PHE A 97 6.53 1.56 -12.13
C PHE A 97 6.80 0.11 -11.70
N THR A 98 6.08 -0.84 -12.28
CA THR A 98 6.27 -2.28 -12.04
C THR A 98 7.67 -2.73 -12.43
N ALA A 99 8.21 -2.24 -13.55
CA ALA A 99 9.58 -2.57 -13.99
C ALA A 99 10.62 -2.05 -12.99
N ILE A 100 10.51 -0.80 -12.52
CA ILE A 100 11.40 -0.24 -11.50
C ILE A 100 11.32 -1.06 -10.20
N TYR A 101 10.11 -1.44 -9.78
CA TYR A 101 9.88 -2.25 -8.58
C TYR A 101 10.53 -3.63 -8.68
N VAL A 102 10.35 -4.33 -9.80
CA VAL A 102 10.95 -5.65 -10.03
C VAL A 102 12.48 -5.55 -10.09
N LEU A 103 13.02 -4.55 -10.78
CA LEU A 103 14.47 -4.32 -10.84
C LEU A 103 15.04 -4.00 -9.44
N LEU A 104 14.34 -3.20 -8.64
CA LEU A 104 14.72 -2.90 -7.27
C LEU A 104 14.72 -4.18 -6.42
N PHE A 105 13.69 -5.00 -6.52
CA PHE A 105 13.62 -6.27 -5.79
C PHE A 105 14.79 -7.20 -6.14
N ILE A 106 15.08 -7.39 -7.42
CA ILE A 106 16.22 -8.20 -7.89
C ILE A 106 17.55 -7.61 -7.38
N SER A 107 17.71 -6.29 -7.47
CA SER A 107 18.89 -5.58 -7.00
C SER A 107 19.09 -5.76 -5.49
N LEU A 108 18.03 -5.60 -4.70
CA LEU A 108 18.06 -5.81 -3.24
C LEU A 108 18.42 -7.25 -2.86
N VAL A 109 17.78 -8.24 -3.46
CA VAL A 109 18.11 -9.65 -3.21
C VAL A 109 19.57 -9.93 -3.54
N GLY A 110 20.05 -9.43 -4.69
CA GLY A 110 21.42 -9.66 -5.14
C GLY A 110 22.47 -8.96 -4.28
N CYS A 111 22.23 -7.74 -3.81
CA CYS A 111 23.18 -7.00 -2.98
C CYS A 111 23.14 -7.40 -1.49
N LEU A 112 21.97 -7.83 -0.99
CA LEU A 112 21.80 -8.21 0.41
C LEU A 112 22.32 -9.63 0.69
N THR A 113 22.15 -10.57 -0.24
CA THR A 113 22.52 -11.97 -0.03
C THR A 113 23.99 -12.16 0.43
N PRO A 114 25.01 -11.58 -0.22
CA PRO A 114 26.40 -11.70 0.23
C PRO A 114 26.61 -11.10 1.62
N ARG A 115 25.99 -9.96 1.89
CA ARG A 115 26.09 -9.27 3.20
C ARG A 115 25.43 -10.05 4.31
N MET A 116 24.27 -10.67 4.03
CA MET A 116 23.61 -11.55 5.00
C MET A 116 24.48 -12.74 5.36
N ILE A 117 25.15 -13.36 4.39
CA ILE A 117 26.09 -14.45 4.62
C ILE A 117 27.26 -13.96 5.48
N GLU A 118 27.84 -12.79 5.19
CA GLU A 118 28.92 -12.20 5.99
C GLU A 118 28.48 -11.90 7.43
N HIS A 119 27.27 -11.35 7.62
CA HIS A 119 26.72 -11.07 8.95
C HIS A 119 26.49 -12.37 9.75
N VAL A 120 25.92 -13.40 9.12
CA VAL A 120 25.76 -14.70 9.78
C VAL A 120 27.12 -15.31 10.16
N ARG A 121 28.12 -15.21 9.30
CA ARG A 121 29.50 -15.64 9.62
C ARG A 121 30.07 -14.80 10.78
N SER A 122 29.88 -13.50 10.78
CA SER A 122 30.31 -12.59 11.87
C SER A 122 29.67 -12.93 13.20
N LEU A 123 28.39 -13.34 13.22
CA LEU A 123 27.73 -13.81 14.43
C LEU A 123 28.34 -15.08 15.01
N ARG A 124 28.89 -15.95 14.17
CA ARG A 124 29.55 -17.21 14.59
C ARG A 124 31.05 -17.06 14.83
N ALA A 125 31.66 -15.98 14.33
CA ALA A 125 33.11 -15.76 14.48
C ALA A 125 33.52 -15.52 15.93
N THR A 126 34.66 -16.04 16.29
CA THR A 126 35.31 -15.78 17.60
C THR A 126 35.82 -14.33 17.67
N PRO A 127 35.91 -13.72 18.87
CA PRO A 127 36.54 -12.41 19.03
C PRO A 127 37.93 -12.33 18.41
N VAL A 128 38.20 -11.23 17.71
CA VAL A 128 39.49 -11.01 17.01
C VAL A 128 40.62 -10.93 18.02
N PRO A 129 41.80 -11.56 17.75
CA PRO A 129 42.96 -11.47 18.64
C PRO A 129 43.40 -10.03 18.88
N ALA A 130 44.14 -9.82 19.96
CA ALA A 130 44.69 -8.52 20.28
C ALA A 130 45.66 -8.04 19.18
N PRO A 131 45.63 -6.76 18.81
CA PRO A 131 46.66 -6.21 17.92
C PRO A 131 48.02 -6.22 18.63
N ARG A 132 49.09 -6.35 17.84
CA ARG A 132 50.48 -6.40 18.40
C ARG A 132 50.80 -5.22 19.31
N ASN A 133 50.24 -4.05 19.02
CA ASN A 133 50.47 -2.85 19.81
C ASN A 133 49.14 -2.26 20.27
N LEU A 134 48.78 -2.48 21.54
CA LEU A 134 47.55 -1.98 22.16
C LEU A 134 47.57 -0.46 22.39
N SER A 135 48.78 0.12 22.62
CA SER A 135 48.92 1.57 22.86
C SER A 135 48.50 2.45 21.66
N ARG A 136 48.39 1.88 20.45
CA ARG A 136 47.89 2.58 19.27
C ARG A 136 46.38 2.63 19.17
N LEU A 137 45.67 1.93 20.04
CA LEU A 137 44.21 1.96 20.02
C LEU A 137 43.69 3.31 20.56
N PRO A 138 42.51 3.75 20.11
CA PRO A 138 41.90 5.02 20.52
C PRO A 138 41.68 5.13 22.04
N LYS A 139 41.54 3.99 22.72
CA LYS A 139 41.43 3.89 24.16
C LYS A 139 42.43 2.84 24.64
N TYR A 140 43.32 3.28 25.52
CA TYR A 140 44.40 2.49 26.08
C TYR A 140 44.59 2.81 27.55
N ALA A 141 44.87 1.81 28.35
CA ALA A 141 45.23 1.94 29.76
C ALA A 141 46.24 0.85 30.11
N THR A 142 47.15 1.13 31.04
CA THR A 142 48.09 0.16 31.59
C THR A 142 48.15 0.31 33.11
N ALA A 143 48.34 -0.80 33.82
CA ALA A 143 48.53 -0.82 35.26
C ALA A 143 49.35 -2.03 35.69
N ASP A 144 50.18 -1.86 36.67
CA ASP A 144 50.86 -2.96 37.36
C ASP A 144 49.98 -3.41 38.54
N VAL A 145 49.65 -4.68 38.58
CA VAL A 145 48.71 -5.27 39.55
C VAL A 145 49.45 -6.40 40.30
N PRO A 146 49.36 -6.48 41.64
CA PRO A 146 49.94 -7.60 42.38
C PRO A 146 49.16 -8.90 42.06
N GLY A 147 49.88 -10.01 41.90
CA GLY A 147 49.31 -11.34 41.73
C GLY A 147 50.00 -12.19 40.67
N ASP A 148 49.47 -13.39 40.47
CA ASP A 148 49.89 -14.32 39.41
C ASP A 148 49.20 -14.02 38.11
N PRO A 149 49.89 -14.06 36.94
CA PRO A 149 49.29 -13.81 35.64
C PRO A 149 48.01 -14.62 35.34
N GLY A 150 47.99 -15.89 35.77
CA GLY A 150 46.81 -16.76 35.58
C GLY A 150 45.63 -16.34 36.43
N CYS A 151 45.88 -15.92 37.69
CA CYS A 151 44.83 -15.44 38.59
C CYS A 151 44.25 -14.10 38.13
N VAL A 152 45.12 -13.18 37.72
CA VAL A 152 44.71 -11.88 37.14
C VAL A 152 43.90 -12.07 35.87
N ALA A 153 44.33 -12.97 34.98
CA ALA A 153 43.59 -13.29 33.76
C ALA A 153 42.19 -13.89 34.04
N ALA A 154 42.10 -14.82 34.99
CA ALA A 154 40.85 -15.40 35.44
C ALA A 154 39.89 -14.33 36.02
N GLY A 155 40.45 -13.42 36.87
CA GLY A 155 39.71 -12.30 37.45
C GLY A 155 39.14 -11.35 36.40
N ILE A 156 39.96 -10.90 35.45
CA ILE A 156 39.54 -10.04 34.33
C ILE A 156 38.50 -10.76 33.48
N SER A 157 38.74 -12.03 33.16
CA SER A 157 37.79 -12.84 32.39
C SER A 157 36.44 -12.97 33.10
N ALA A 158 36.42 -13.21 34.41
CA ALA A 158 35.18 -13.29 35.20
C ALA A 158 34.40 -11.97 35.21
N ARG A 159 35.07 -10.82 35.25
CA ARG A 159 34.47 -9.48 35.23
C ARG A 159 33.92 -9.06 33.85
N LEU A 160 34.37 -9.72 32.80
CA LEU A 160 33.79 -9.59 31.43
C LEU A 160 32.59 -10.49 31.22
N ARG A 161 31.82 -10.82 32.27
CA ARG A 161 30.56 -11.58 32.18
C ARG A 161 29.57 -10.82 31.28
N GLY A 162 28.92 -11.53 30.33
CA GLY A 162 28.03 -10.94 29.33
C GLY A 162 28.76 -10.43 28.07
N TRP A 163 30.09 -10.51 28.03
CA TRP A 163 30.91 -10.32 26.84
C TRP A 163 31.23 -11.69 26.22
N ARG A 164 31.22 -11.75 24.90
CA ARG A 164 31.78 -12.90 24.18
C ARG A 164 33.29 -12.78 24.25
N ARG A 165 33.96 -13.75 24.87
CA ARG A 165 35.39 -13.68 25.19
C ARG A 165 36.13 -14.92 24.76
N VAL A 166 37.41 -14.75 24.44
CA VAL A 166 38.37 -15.82 24.16
C VAL A 166 39.68 -15.44 24.86
N THR A 167 40.23 -16.39 25.64
CA THR A 167 41.55 -16.29 26.21
C THR A 167 42.54 -17.10 25.37
N ARG A 168 43.71 -16.52 25.09
CA ARG A 168 44.81 -17.14 24.33
C ARG A 168 46.07 -17.00 25.17
N HIS A 169 46.91 -18.00 25.14
CA HIS A 169 48.23 -18.00 25.75
C HIS A 169 49.28 -18.04 24.63
N ASP A 170 50.24 -17.13 24.67
CA ASP A 170 51.34 -17.05 23.72
C ASP A 170 52.65 -16.85 24.54
N GLY A 171 53.28 -17.99 24.88
CA GLY A 171 54.39 -17.99 25.82
C GLY A 171 53.95 -17.50 27.19
N ASP A 172 54.67 -16.51 27.72
CA ASP A 172 54.41 -15.89 29.03
C ASP A 172 53.31 -14.83 29.02
N ILE A 173 52.72 -14.57 27.83
CA ILE A 173 51.68 -13.57 27.64
C ILE A 173 50.30 -14.24 27.61
N THR A 174 49.38 -13.75 28.40
CA THR A 174 47.97 -14.13 28.34
C THR A 174 47.16 -13.00 27.74
N GLU A 175 46.51 -13.29 26.61
CA GLU A 175 45.62 -12.35 25.93
C GLU A 175 44.14 -12.72 26.11
N ILE A 176 43.32 -11.74 26.52
CA ILE A 176 41.86 -11.86 26.56
C ILE A 176 41.28 -10.92 25.52
N ALA A 177 40.57 -11.47 24.55
CA ALA A 177 39.78 -10.72 23.55
C ALA A 177 38.31 -10.81 23.91
N ALA A 178 37.64 -9.69 24.15
CA ALA A 178 36.24 -9.62 24.50
C ALA A 178 35.44 -8.68 23.57
N GLU A 179 34.27 -9.11 23.21
CA GLU A 179 33.38 -8.34 22.31
C GLU A 179 31.92 -8.39 22.81
N LYS A 180 31.25 -7.22 22.80
CA LYS A 180 29.83 -7.06 23.18
C LYS A 180 29.06 -6.34 22.08
N GLY A 181 27.73 -6.59 21.99
CA GLY A 181 26.86 -5.87 21.08
C GLY A 181 26.56 -6.61 19.75
N TYR A 182 26.70 -7.94 19.73
CA TYR A 182 26.34 -8.76 18.55
C TYR A 182 24.87 -8.65 18.14
N LEU A 183 23.95 -8.30 19.05
CA LEU A 183 22.54 -8.04 18.74
C LEU A 183 22.36 -6.98 17.67
N ARG A 184 23.31 -6.05 17.51
CA ARG A 184 23.31 -5.09 16.43
C ARG A 184 23.29 -5.74 15.04
N GLU A 185 24.19 -6.70 14.84
CA GLU A 185 24.28 -7.45 13.57
C GLU A 185 23.01 -8.27 13.32
N PHE A 186 22.47 -8.86 14.40
CA PHE A 186 21.20 -9.57 14.32
C PHE A 186 20.05 -8.63 13.95
N GLY A 187 19.95 -7.46 14.62
CA GLY A 187 18.94 -6.44 14.28
C GLY A 187 19.04 -5.99 12.83
N ASN A 188 20.26 -5.80 12.31
CA ASN A 188 20.49 -5.44 10.92
C ASN A 188 20.05 -6.55 9.94
N ILE A 189 20.26 -7.83 10.28
CA ILE A 189 19.76 -8.97 9.51
C ILE A 189 18.24 -8.96 9.48
N VAL A 190 17.60 -8.83 10.64
CA VAL A 190 16.14 -8.81 10.77
C VAL A 190 15.55 -7.66 9.95
N PHE A 191 16.12 -6.46 10.06
CA PHE A 191 15.70 -5.29 9.27
C PHE A 191 15.66 -5.57 7.77
N HIS A 192 16.76 -6.06 7.19
CA HIS A 192 16.85 -6.29 5.76
C HIS A 192 15.98 -7.47 5.29
N PHE A 193 15.88 -8.52 6.10
CA PHE A 193 15.01 -9.67 5.77
C PHE A 193 13.54 -9.27 5.79
N SER A 194 13.15 -8.47 6.79
CA SER A 194 11.79 -7.92 6.86
C SER A 194 11.47 -6.97 5.72
N LEU A 195 12.45 -6.17 5.26
CA LEU A 195 12.30 -5.31 4.08
C LEU A 195 11.99 -6.13 2.82
N LEU A 196 12.72 -7.22 2.59
CA LEU A 196 12.43 -8.13 1.48
C LEU A 196 11.05 -8.80 1.62
N GLY A 197 10.72 -9.27 2.83
CA GLY A 197 9.42 -9.84 3.13
C GLY A 197 8.28 -8.85 2.90
N LEU A 198 8.48 -7.59 3.26
CA LEU A 198 7.52 -6.50 3.02
C LEU A 198 7.25 -6.30 1.52
N LEU A 199 8.30 -6.27 0.70
CA LEU A 199 8.16 -6.16 -0.75
C LEU A 199 7.42 -7.37 -1.33
N VAL A 200 7.73 -8.59 -0.89
CA VAL A 200 7.00 -9.79 -1.32
C VAL A 200 5.52 -9.71 -0.91
N ALA A 201 5.23 -9.31 0.32
CA ALA A 201 3.86 -9.20 0.81
C ALA A 201 3.03 -8.18 -0.01
N ILE A 202 3.61 -7.03 -0.34
CA ILE A 202 2.98 -6.03 -1.23
C ILE A 202 2.74 -6.62 -2.62
N ALA A 203 3.71 -7.34 -3.19
CA ALA A 203 3.57 -7.98 -4.49
C ALA A 203 2.45 -9.03 -4.48
N VAL A 204 2.36 -9.87 -3.43
CA VAL A 204 1.27 -10.85 -3.25
C VAL A 204 -0.09 -10.16 -3.19
N GLY A 205 -0.22 -9.08 -2.39
CA GLY A 205 -1.46 -8.30 -2.33
C GLY A 205 -1.86 -7.72 -3.69
N LYS A 206 -0.90 -7.26 -4.49
CA LYS A 206 -1.17 -6.71 -5.83
C LYS A 206 -1.48 -7.78 -6.88
N LEU A 207 -0.91 -8.97 -6.78
CA LEU A 207 -1.16 -10.05 -7.73
C LEU A 207 -2.46 -10.81 -7.46
N PHE A 208 -2.78 -11.05 -6.19
CA PHE A 208 -3.89 -11.92 -5.77
C PHE A 208 -5.02 -11.16 -5.06
N GLY A 209 -4.88 -9.85 -4.87
CA GLY A 209 -5.91 -9.00 -4.28
C GLY A 209 -6.92 -8.50 -5.31
N TYR A 210 -8.09 -8.09 -4.84
CA TYR A 210 -9.09 -7.39 -5.62
C TYR A 210 -9.81 -6.33 -4.78
N GLU A 211 -10.44 -5.41 -5.49
CA GLU A 211 -11.25 -4.33 -4.95
C GLU A 211 -12.45 -4.10 -5.85
N GLY A 212 -13.63 -4.15 -5.28
CA GLY A 212 -14.88 -3.87 -5.98
C GLY A 212 -15.69 -2.80 -5.24
N ASN A 213 -16.24 -1.84 -5.97
CA ASN A 213 -17.15 -0.85 -5.41
C ASN A 213 -18.56 -1.13 -5.90
N VAL A 214 -19.54 -0.98 -5.02
CA VAL A 214 -20.95 -1.16 -5.31
C VAL A 214 -21.80 -0.14 -4.56
N ILE A 215 -22.78 0.42 -5.23
CA ILE A 215 -23.77 1.32 -4.63
C ILE A 215 -25.02 0.51 -4.31
N VAL A 216 -25.43 0.54 -3.04
CA VAL A 216 -26.62 -0.16 -2.54
C VAL A 216 -27.60 0.85 -1.97
N ILE A 217 -28.82 0.86 -2.51
CA ILE A 217 -29.89 1.72 -2.03
C ILE A 217 -30.45 1.12 -0.75
N ALA A 218 -30.60 1.94 0.29
CA ALA A 218 -31.13 1.55 1.59
C ALA A 218 -32.67 1.37 1.58
N ASN A 219 -33.24 0.95 2.71
CA ASN A 219 -34.67 0.93 2.95
C ASN A 219 -35.48 0.10 1.93
N GLY A 220 -35.02 -1.13 1.67
CA GLY A 220 -35.72 -2.06 0.77
C GLY A 220 -35.33 -1.97 -0.70
N GLY A 221 -34.24 -1.28 -1.00
CA GLY A 221 -33.62 -1.33 -2.33
C GLY A 221 -33.08 -2.73 -2.67
N PRO A 222 -32.73 -2.97 -3.95
CA PRO A 222 -32.11 -4.22 -4.34
C PRO A 222 -30.78 -4.38 -3.59
N GLY A 223 -30.56 -5.58 -3.02
CA GLY A 223 -29.31 -5.95 -2.39
C GLY A 223 -28.21 -6.18 -3.44
N PHE A 224 -27.05 -6.56 -2.95
CA PHE A 224 -25.87 -6.89 -3.76
C PHE A 224 -25.44 -8.32 -3.46
N CYS A 225 -25.02 -9.07 -4.49
CA CYS A 225 -24.36 -10.37 -4.33
C CYS A 225 -23.07 -10.41 -5.17
N SER A 226 -21.96 -10.82 -4.55
CA SER A 226 -20.63 -10.90 -5.17
C SER A 226 -20.45 -12.13 -6.07
N ALA A 227 -21.43 -12.45 -6.91
CA ALA A 227 -21.38 -13.67 -7.73
C ALA A 227 -20.39 -13.57 -8.91
N SER A 228 -20.07 -12.36 -9.36
CA SER A 228 -19.13 -12.10 -10.44
C SER A 228 -18.62 -10.67 -10.41
N PRO A 229 -17.52 -10.35 -11.11
CA PRO A 229 -17.05 -8.97 -11.29
C PRO A 229 -18.11 -8.01 -11.86
N ALA A 230 -19.03 -8.52 -12.70
CA ALA A 230 -20.10 -7.74 -13.30
C ALA A 230 -21.18 -7.27 -12.30
N ALA A 231 -21.20 -7.81 -11.09
CA ALA A 231 -22.10 -7.37 -10.03
C ALA A 231 -21.66 -6.06 -9.36
N PHE A 232 -20.43 -5.65 -9.57
CA PHE A 232 -19.85 -4.42 -9.03
C PHE A 232 -19.99 -3.26 -10.03
N ASP A 233 -20.21 -2.05 -9.53
CA ASP A 233 -20.20 -0.83 -10.36
C ASP A 233 -18.79 -0.53 -10.90
N SER A 234 -17.75 -0.88 -10.11
CA SER A 234 -16.36 -0.92 -10.57
C SER A 234 -15.62 -2.06 -9.90
N PHE A 235 -14.86 -2.81 -10.68
CA PHE A 235 -14.08 -3.94 -10.18
C PHE A 235 -12.65 -3.87 -10.69
N ARG A 236 -11.70 -4.08 -9.80
CA ARG A 236 -10.27 -4.15 -10.09
C ARG A 236 -9.68 -5.37 -9.43
N ALA A 237 -8.92 -6.10 -10.18
CA ALA A 237 -8.28 -7.32 -9.71
C ALA A 237 -6.79 -7.32 -10.06
N GLY A 238 -6.01 -8.00 -9.22
CA GLY A 238 -4.65 -8.33 -9.55
C GLY A 238 -4.57 -9.31 -10.73
N ASN A 239 -3.43 -9.35 -11.39
CA ASN A 239 -3.25 -10.13 -12.63
C ASN A 239 -3.49 -11.65 -12.48
N SER A 240 -3.48 -12.16 -11.24
CA SER A 240 -3.73 -13.58 -10.94
C SER A 240 -5.16 -13.86 -10.49
N VAL A 241 -6.04 -12.86 -10.49
CA VAL A 241 -7.45 -13.00 -10.12
C VAL A 241 -8.29 -12.99 -11.39
N ASP A 242 -8.94 -14.09 -11.70
CA ASP A 242 -9.79 -14.26 -12.88
C ASP A 242 -11.26 -13.86 -12.64
N GLY A 243 -11.61 -13.53 -11.41
CA GLY A 243 -12.98 -13.16 -11.01
C GLY A 243 -13.95 -14.32 -10.83
N THR A 244 -13.51 -15.58 -11.01
CA THR A 244 -14.36 -16.77 -10.79
C THR A 244 -14.31 -17.26 -9.35
N SER A 245 -13.28 -16.86 -8.60
CA SER A 245 -13.00 -17.29 -7.22
C SER A 245 -13.34 -16.23 -6.16
N LEU A 246 -14.26 -15.31 -6.47
CA LEU A 246 -14.74 -14.33 -5.50
C LEU A 246 -15.44 -15.05 -4.35
N TYR A 247 -15.22 -14.58 -3.12
CA TYR A 247 -15.92 -15.14 -1.98
C TYR A 247 -17.42 -14.84 -2.09
N PRO A 248 -18.30 -15.86 -2.13
CA PRO A 248 -19.72 -15.65 -2.35
C PRO A 248 -20.39 -15.06 -1.11
N MET A 249 -20.94 -13.87 -1.26
CA MET A 249 -21.74 -13.20 -0.24
C MET A 249 -22.86 -12.40 -0.87
N CYS A 250 -23.96 -12.24 -0.14
CA CYS A 250 -25.02 -11.30 -0.45
C CYS A 250 -25.18 -10.34 0.73
N LEU A 251 -25.51 -9.09 0.45
CA LEU A 251 -25.81 -8.09 1.45
C LEU A 251 -26.96 -7.17 0.99
N ARG A 252 -27.68 -6.63 1.95
CA ARG A 252 -28.71 -5.60 1.74
C ARG A 252 -28.58 -4.55 2.84
N VAL A 253 -28.91 -3.32 2.51
CA VAL A 253 -28.86 -2.19 3.42
C VAL A 253 -30.26 -1.93 3.94
N ASN A 254 -30.47 -2.16 5.23
CA ASN A 254 -31.77 -1.94 5.87
C ASN A 254 -31.98 -0.47 6.23
N ASP A 255 -30.93 0.17 6.78
CA ASP A 255 -30.96 1.59 7.14
C ASP A 255 -29.57 2.22 7.00
N PHE A 256 -29.57 3.53 6.76
CA PHE A 256 -28.36 4.35 6.76
C PHE A 256 -28.57 5.61 7.57
N GLN A 257 -27.68 5.88 8.51
CA GLN A 257 -27.71 7.02 9.40
C GLN A 257 -26.45 7.88 9.23
N ALA A 258 -26.64 9.13 8.89
CA ALA A 258 -25.61 10.15 8.91
C ALA A 258 -25.94 11.22 9.96
N ARG A 259 -24.96 11.58 10.77
CA ARG A 259 -25.11 12.68 11.74
C ARG A 259 -24.19 13.83 11.36
N TYR A 260 -24.74 15.02 11.46
CA TYR A 260 -24.05 16.24 11.08
C TYR A 260 -24.15 17.30 12.19
N LEU A 261 -23.12 18.12 12.28
CA LEU A 261 -23.15 19.34 13.08
C LEU A 261 -24.02 20.41 12.38
N PRO A 262 -24.45 21.47 13.09
CA PRO A 262 -25.25 22.56 12.49
C PRO A 262 -24.58 23.24 11.28
N ASN A 263 -23.26 23.20 11.18
CA ASN A 263 -22.49 23.72 10.04
C ASN A 263 -22.40 22.76 8.85
N GLY A 264 -23.08 21.59 8.89
CA GLY A 264 -23.06 20.57 7.85
C GLY A 264 -21.86 19.60 7.92
N GLN A 265 -20.96 19.73 8.88
CA GLN A 265 -19.84 18.81 9.03
C GLN A 265 -20.34 17.46 9.56
N ALA A 266 -19.96 16.38 8.88
CA ALA A 266 -20.29 15.02 9.30
C ALA A 266 -19.57 14.64 10.60
N THR A 267 -20.28 13.96 11.51
CA THR A 267 -19.75 13.44 12.78
C THR A 267 -19.72 11.93 12.82
N SER A 268 -20.69 11.25 12.21
CA SER A 268 -20.72 9.79 12.14
C SER A 268 -21.54 9.30 10.97
N PHE A 269 -21.13 8.15 10.44
CA PHE A 269 -21.86 7.40 9.44
C PHE A 269 -21.98 5.95 9.90
N ALA A 270 -23.17 5.40 9.85
CA ALA A 270 -23.46 4.00 10.17
C ALA A 270 -24.53 3.45 9.23
N SER A 271 -24.41 2.19 8.88
CA SER A 271 -25.37 1.47 8.07
C SER A 271 -25.72 0.14 8.74
N ASP A 272 -26.98 -0.11 8.98
CA ASP A 272 -27.47 -1.39 9.45
C ASP A 272 -27.72 -2.28 8.23
N ILE A 273 -26.94 -3.35 8.12
CA ILE A 273 -26.96 -4.27 6.98
C ILE A 273 -27.34 -5.68 7.43
N ASP A 274 -27.99 -6.42 6.53
CA ASP A 274 -28.08 -7.87 6.60
C ASP A 274 -27.13 -8.47 5.58
N TYR A 275 -26.48 -9.58 5.92
CA TYR A 275 -25.60 -10.29 5.01
C TYR A 275 -25.75 -11.80 5.13
N GLN A 276 -25.41 -12.50 4.05
CA GLN A 276 -25.26 -13.95 3.96
C GLN A 276 -23.91 -14.25 3.33
N ALA A 277 -23.20 -15.26 3.84
CA ALA A 277 -21.90 -15.63 3.28
C ALA A 277 -21.61 -17.13 3.50
N GLY A 278 -20.91 -17.77 2.57
CA GLY A 278 -20.52 -19.16 2.66
C GLY A 278 -21.72 -20.09 2.89
N ALA A 279 -21.76 -20.82 4.00
CA ALA A 279 -22.84 -21.76 4.32
C ALA A 279 -24.22 -21.09 4.53
N ASP A 280 -24.25 -19.84 4.97
CA ASP A 280 -25.51 -19.10 5.17
C ASP A 280 -26.28 -18.90 3.85
N LEU A 281 -25.60 -18.86 2.71
CA LEU A 281 -26.23 -18.75 1.39
C LEU A 281 -27.05 -20.01 1.05
N ALA A 282 -26.57 -21.18 1.45
CA ALA A 282 -27.29 -22.43 1.23
C ALA A 282 -28.51 -22.61 2.16
N THR A 283 -28.42 -22.06 3.37
CA THR A 283 -29.51 -22.14 4.38
C THR A 283 -30.50 -20.97 4.30
N GLY A 284 -30.17 -19.93 3.52
CA GLY A 284 -30.96 -18.70 3.45
C GLY A 284 -30.90 -17.86 4.74
N THR A 285 -29.91 -18.07 5.61
CA THR A 285 -29.81 -17.40 6.90
C THR A 285 -29.20 -16.01 6.74
N TRP A 286 -29.92 -14.97 7.16
CA TRP A 286 -29.42 -13.61 7.19
C TRP A 286 -28.88 -13.26 8.56
N ARG A 287 -27.70 -12.61 8.60
CA ARG A 287 -27.05 -12.10 9.80
C ARG A 287 -27.05 -10.59 9.77
N GLN A 288 -27.25 -9.96 10.91
CA GLN A 288 -27.23 -8.51 11.05
C GLN A 288 -25.83 -8.02 11.40
N TYR A 289 -25.46 -6.88 10.85
CA TYR A 289 -24.21 -6.19 11.17
C TYR A 289 -24.40 -4.68 11.06
N ARG A 290 -23.79 -3.93 11.99
CA ARG A 290 -23.72 -2.48 11.94
C ARG A 290 -22.38 -2.09 11.34
N LEU A 291 -22.41 -1.58 10.12
CA LEU A 291 -21.25 -1.15 9.36
C LEU A 291 -20.96 0.33 9.64
N GLU A 292 -19.78 0.64 10.16
CA GLU A 292 -19.36 2.00 10.49
C GLU A 292 -18.02 2.34 9.84
N VAL A 293 -17.70 3.64 9.76
CA VAL A 293 -16.39 4.09 9.30
C VAL A 293 -15.31 3.49 10.21
N ASN A 294 -14.26 2.90 9.62
CA ASN A 294 -13.18 2.16 10.29
C ASN A 294 -13.58 0.83 10.98
N HIS A 295 -14.87 0.44 10.95
CA HIS A 295 -15.33 -0.86 11.43
C HIS A 295 -15.90 -1.69 10.27
N PRO A 296 -15.06 -2.23 9.37
CA PRO A 296 -15.51 -3.02 8.23
C PRO A 296 -16.05 -4.38 8.65
N LEU A 297 -17.04 -4.86 7.91
CA LEU A 297 -17.45 -6.26 8.01
C LEU A 297 -16.34 -7.14 7.41
N ARG A 298 -15.97 -8.21 8.12
CA ARG A 298 -14.92 -9.15 7.72
C ARG A 298 -15.51 -10.53 7.48
N ILE A 299 -15.43 -11.02 6.26
CA ILE A 299 -16.03 -12.27 5.83
C ILE A 299 -15.11 -12.99 4.86
N GLY A 300 -14.76 -14.26 5.13
CA GLY A 300 -14.05 -15.12 4.18
C GLY A 300 -12.70 -14.59 3.66
N GLY A 301 -12.06 -13.70 4.43
CA GLY A 301 -10.83 -13.00 3.99
C GLY A 301 -11.10 -11.64 3.33
N ASP A 302 -12.35 -11.36 2.98
CA ASP A 302 -12.79 -10.07 2.43
C ASP A 302 -13.15 -9.08 3.54
N ARG A 303 -13.12 -7.81 3.16
CA ARG A 303 -13.55 -6.70 4.00
C ARG A 303 -14.51 -5.82 3.23
N VAL A 304 -15.66 -5.53 3.84
CA VAL A 304 -16.64 -4.60 3.30
C VAL A 304 -16.56 -3.30 4.09
N TYR A 305 -16.20 -2.22 3.40
CA TYR A 305 -16.06 -0.88 3.97
C TYR A 305 -17.21 0.02 3.54
N LEU A 306 -17.63 0.90 4.44
CA LEU A 306 -18.49 2.03 4.14
C LEU A 306 -17.62 3.18 3.60
N GLN A 307 -17.66 3.43 2.30
CA GLN A 307 -16.81 4.41 1.62
C GLN A 307 -17.47 5.78 1.44
N GLY A 308 -18.78 5.78 1.26
CA GLY A 308 -19.52 7.01 1.02
C GLY A 308 -21.01 6.79 1.02
N HIS A 309 -21.75 7.88 0.85
CA HIS A 309 -23.19 7.85 0.74
C HIS A 309 -23.71 9.01 -0.13
N GLY A 310 -24.97 8.95 -0.46
CA GLY A 310 -25.70 9.98 -1.18
C GLY A 310 -27.18 9.68 -1.17
N TYR A 311 -27.90 10.30 -2.09
CA TYR A 311 -29.35 10.13 -2.21
C TYR A 311 -29.75 9.65 -3.59
N ALA A 312 -30.75 8.79 -3.62
CA ALA A 312 -31.40 8.27 -4.81
C ALA A 312 -32.82 8.86 -4.91
N PRO A 313 -33.05 9.90 -5.71
CA PRO A 313 -34.37 10.43 -5.97
C PRO A 313 -35.28 9.38 -6.61
N THR A 314 -36.54 9.40 -6.19
CA THR A 314 -37.61 8.52 -6.69
C THR A 314 -38.62 9.34 -7.49
N PHE A 315 -38.89 8.90 -8.69
CA PHE A 315 -39.91 9.50 -9.54
C PHE A 315 -40.94 8.46 -9.95
N THR A 316 -42.23 8.85 -9.89
CA THR A 316 -43.32 8.10 -10.48
C THR A 316 -43.82 8.84 -11.71
N VAL A 317 -43.79 8.15 -12.85
CA VAL A 317 -44.34 8.63 -14.13
C VAL A 317 -45.63 7.88 -14.41
N THR A 318 -46.72 8.65 -14.55
CA THR A 318 -48.02 8.13 -14.97
C THR A 318 -48.17 8.46 -16.45
N PHE A 319 -48.27 7.45 -17.30
CA PHE A 319 -48.43 7.60 -18.74
C PHE A 319 -49.90 7.89 -19.13
N PRO A 320 -50.18 8.39 -20.35
CA PRO A 320 -51.54 8.73 -20.78
C PRO A 320 -52.56 7.58 -20.70
N ASN A 321 -52.11 6.33 -20.76
CA ASN A 321 -52.93 5.15 -20.57
C ASN A 321 -53.23 4.80 -19.10
N GLY A 322 -52.78 5.63 -18.13
CA GLY A 322 -52.96 5.46 -16.71
C GLY A 322 -51.94 4.52 -16.02
N GLN A 323 -51.10 3.83 -16.80
CA GLN A 323 -50.04 2.98 -16.23
C GLN A 323 -48.94 3.80 -15.60
N LYS A 324 -48.38 3.28 -14.50
CA LYS A 324 -47.33 3.95 -13.70
C LYS A 324 -45.98 3.21 -13.80
N ARG A 325 -44.94 3.97 -13.85
CA ARG A 325 -43.55 3.50 -13.66
C ARG A 325 -42.90 4.30 -12.54
N THR A 326 -42.47 3.61 -11.50
CA THR A 326 -41.71 4.22 -10.42
C THR A 326 -40.27 3.76 -10.53
N GLN A 327 -39.33 4.68 -10.43
CA GLN A 327 -37.91 4.38 -10.51
C GLN A 327 -37.14 5.22 -9.48
N THR A 328 -36.24 4.57 -8.75
CA THR A 328 -35.30 5.16 -7.81
C THR A 328 -33.89 4.96 -8.36
N VAL A 329 -33.14 6.03 -8.56
CA VAL A 329 -31.79 5.96 -9.14
C VAL A 329 -30.85 6.85 -8.34
N GLN A 330 -29.66 6.31 -8.01
CA GLN A 330 -28.63 7.08 -7.33
C GLN A 330 -28.15 8.27 -8.17
N TRP A 331 -28.13 9.44 -7.55
CA TRP A 331 -27.55 10.64 -8.13
C TRP A 331 -26.21 10.95 -7.48
N ARG A 332 -25.26 11.45 -8.28
CA ARG A 332 -23.89 11.71 -7.83
C ARG A 332 -23.83 13.02 -7.06
N PRO A 333 -23.33 13.03 -5.79
CA PRO A 333 -23.06 14.27 -5.09
C PRO A 333 -21.98 15.09 -5.81
N ASP A 334 -22.32 16.28 -6.22
CA ASP A 334 -21.41 17.27 -6.83
C ASP A 334 -20.75 18.13 -5.76
N ASP A 335 -21.46 18.40 -4.66
CA ASP A 335 -20.93 19.02 -3.45
C ASP A 335 -20.98 18.04 -2.26
N GLN A 336 -19.82 17.68 -1.74
CA GLN A 336 -19.70 16.74 -0.62
C GLN A 336 -20.17 17.32 0.72
N ARG A 337 -20.27 18.63 0.84
CA ARG A 337 -20.67 19.30 2.09
C ARG A 337 -22.18 19.42 2.23
N THR A 338 -22.88 19.70 1.15
CA THR A 338 -24.33 19.93 1.14
C THR A 338 -25.09 18.79 0.47
N LEU A 339 -24.39 17.85 -0.17
CA LEU A 339 -24.92 16.74 -0.96
C LEU A 339 -25.87 17.19 -2.09
N LEU A 340 -25.68 18.42 -2.61
CA LEU A 340 -26.27 18.78 -3.89
C LEU A 340 -25.79 17.78 -4.94
N SER A 341 -26.73 17.09 -5.58
CA SER A 341 -26.42 15.96 -6.43
C SER A 341 -26.99 16.16 -7.84
N SER A 342 -26.35 15.57 -8.85
CA SER A 342 -26.84 15.55 -10.22
C SER A 342 -27.00 14.12 -10.75
N GLY A 343 -27.94 13.94 -11.66
CA GLY A 343 -28.17 12.62 -12.24
C GLY A 343 -29.21 12.59 -13.33
N VAL A 344 -29.47 11.38 -13.81
CA VAL A 344 -30.41 11.11 -14.90
C VAL A 344 -31.25 9.88 -14.58
N ILE A 345 -32.54 9.99 -14.76
CA ILE A 345 -33.46 8.85 -14.79
C ILE A 345 -33.97 8.64 -16.20
N ARG A 346 -33.90 7.43 -16.70
CA ARG A 346 -34.42 7.05 -18.04
C ARG A 346 -35.54 6.06 -17.87
N LEU A 347 -36.71 6.37 -18.47
CA LEU A 347 -37.89 5.53 -18.39
C LEU A 347 -38.37 5.14 -19.78
N ASP A 348 -38.60 3.85 -19.92
CA ASP A 348 -39.25 3.29 -21.12
C ASP A 348 -40.76 3.24 -20.88
N PRO A 349 -41.58 3.62 -21.89
CA PRO A 349 -43.02 3.47 -21.78
C PRO A 349 -43.42 2.01 -21.49
N PRO A 350 -44.58 1.79 -20.87
CA PRO A 350 -45.11 0.45 -20.63
C PRO A 350 -45.23 -0.38 -21.90
N GLY A 351 -44.99 -1.69 -21.81
CA GLY A 351 -45.13 -2.61 -22.94
C GLY A 351 -46.56 -2.59 -23.50
N GLY A 352 -46.66 -2.66 -24.81
CA GLY A 352 -47.97 -2.67 -25.53
C GLY A 352 -48.63 -1.31 -25.69
N MET A 353 -48.06 -0.23 -25.15
CA MET A 353 -48.60 1.12 -25.32
C MET A 353 -48.37 1.67 -26.74
N TYR A 354 -47.29 1.28 -27.38
CA TYR A 354 -46.93 1.69 -28.73
C TYR A 354 -46.78 0.47 -29.65
N PRO A 355 -47.13 0.60 -30.97
CA PRO A 355 -47.26 -0.55 -31.88
C PRO A 355 -45.92 -1.24 -32.19
N ASN A 356 -44.81 -0.52 -32.12
CA ASN A 356 -43.48 -1.06 -32.40
C ASN A 356 -42.39 -0.38 -31.56
N ALA A 357 -41.19 -0.92 -31.64
CA ALA A 357 -40.05 -0.42 -30.87
C ALA A 357 -39.62 1.00 -31.26
N ASP A 358 -39.77 1.39 -32.52
CA ASP A 358 -39.40 2.72 -33.01
C ASP A 358 -40.32 3.80 -32.46
N GLU A 359 -41.63 3.54 -32.44
CA GLU A 359 -42.60 4.45 -31.81
C GLU A 359 -42.41 4.50 -30.30
N ARG A 360 -42.21 3.38 -29.64
CA ARG A 360 -41.88 3.35 -28.20
C ARG A 360 -40.66 4.22 -27.89
N ARG A 361 -39.59 4.14 -28.69
CA ARG A 361 -38.35 4.87 -28.54
C ARG A 361 -38.54 6.39 -28.62
N LYS A 362 -39.42 6.86 -29.48
CA LYS A 362 -39.79 8.29 -29.60
C LYS A 362 -40.48 8.85 -28.35
N HIS A 363 -41.04 7.97 -27.51
CA HIS A 363 -41.81 8.34 -26.32
C HIS A 363 -41.10 7.97 -25.01
N GLN A 364 -39.85 7.53 -25.08
CA GLN A 364 -39.01 7.38 -23.87
C GLN A 364 -38.83 8.74 -23.20
N LEU A 365 -38.66 8.72 -21.88
CA LEU A 365 -38.41 9.90 -21.08
C LEU A 365 -37.03 9.86 -20.42
N ALA A 366 -36.36 11.01 -20.40
CA ALA A 366 -35.20 11.23 -19.56
C ALA A 366 -35.45 12.43 -18.64
N ILE A 367 -35.27 12.24 -17.35
CA ILE A 367 -35.33 13.26 -16.31
C ILE A 367 -33.92 13.56 -15.88
N VAL A 368 -33.44 14.75 -16.13
CA VAL A 368 -32.06 15.19 -15.84
C VAL A 368 -32.12 16.38 -14.91
N GLY A 369 -31.30 16.44 -13.88
CA GLY A 369 -31.32 17.61 -13.04
C GLY A 369 -30.45 17.58 -11.80
N LEU A 370 -30.79 18.46 -10.89
CA LEU A 370 -30.19 18.63 -9.58
C LEU A 370 -31.17 18.18 -8.50
N PHE A 371 -30.64 17.57 -7.45
CA PHE A 371 -31.36 17.19 -6.24
C PHE A 371 -30.69 17.85 -5.05
N ALA A 372 -31.47 18.48 -4.19
CA ALA A 372 -31.04 19.05 -2.94
C ALA A 372 -31.75 18.35 -1.77
N PRO A 373 -31.04 17.77 -0.78
CA PRO A 373 -31.65 17.16 0.39
C PRO A 373 -32.27 18.18 1.36
N THR A 374 -31.74 19.38 1.42
CA THR A 374 -32.35 20.54 2.10
C THR A 374 -32.30 21.73 1.15
N ALA A 375 -33.38 21.92 0.41
CA ALA A 375 -33.43 22.86 -0.68
C ALA A 375 -33.47 24.33 -0.25
N GLU A 376 -32.79 25.16 -1.03
CA GLU A 376 -32.88 26.61 -1.01
C GLU A 376 -33.03 27.11 -2.44
N PHE A 377 -34.02 27.95 -2.67
CA PHE A 377 -34.32 28.50 -3.99
C PHE A 377 -33.98 30.00 -4.02
N ASP A 378 -33.19 30.38 -5.02
CA ASP A 378 -33.04 31.76 -5.45
C ASP A 378 -33.69 31.93 -6.83
N GLY A 379 -34.95 32.36 -6.84
CA GLY A 379 -35.80 32.32 -8.00
C GLY A 379 -36.01 30.87 -8.47
N THR A 380 -35.46 30.52 -9.63
CA THR A 380 -35.53 29.15 -10.20
C THR A 380 -34.27 28.33 -9.95
N LEU A 381 -33.24 28.93 -9.36
CA LEU A 381 -31.97 28.27 -9.07
C LEU A 381 -32.10 27.47 -7.76
N LEU A 382 -31.86 26.16 -7.85
CA LEU A 382 -31.82 25.25 -6.72
C LEU A 382 -30.40 25.15 -6.18
N SER A 383 -30.26 25.34 -4.87
CA SER A 383 -29.06 25.03 -4.10
C SER A 383 -29.41 24.14 -2.91
N SER A 384 -28.42 23.59 -2.23
CA SER A 384 -28.60 22.81 -1.01
C SER A 384 -27.83 23.48 0.13
N LYS A 385 -28.50 23.76 1.24
CA LYS A 385 -27.87 24.40 2.41
C LYS A 385 -27.43 23.44 3.48
N TYR A 386 -27.91 22.19 3.46
CA TYR A 386 -27.60 21.20 4.49
C TYR A 386 -27.67 19.78 3.93
N PRO A 387 -26.77 18.85 4.37
CA PRO A 387 -26.68 17.52 3.78
C PRO A 387 -27.76 16.52 4.23
N ALA A 388 -28.52 16.78 5.29
CA ALA A 388 -29.59 15.89 5.72
C ALA A 388 -30.87 16.09 4.88
N LEU A 389 -31.70 15.05 4.83
CA LEU A 389 -32.95 14.99 4.08
C LEU A 389 -34.09 15.71 4.84
N ASN A 390 -34.00 17.05 4.98
CA ASN A 390 -34.96 17.85 5.76
C ASN A 390 -36.07 18.46 4.88
N ASP A 391 -35.72 18.93 3.68
CA ASP A 391 -36.65 19.56 2.71
C ASP A 391 -36.20 19.22 1.28
N PRO A 392 -36.44 17.97 0.84
CA PRO A 392 -35.94 17.51 -0.46
C PRO A 392 -36.67 18.16 -1.62
N ALA A 393 -35.89 18.64 -2.59
CA ALA A 393 -36.42 19.16 -3.84
C ALA A 393 -35.50 18.87 -5.02
N VAL A 394 -36.05 18.97 -6.22
CA VAL A 394 -35.35 18.78 -7.48
C VAL A 394 -35.58 19.95 -8.41
N ALA A 395 -34.55 20.27 -9.20
CA ALA A 395 -34.65 21.16 -10.36
C ALA A 395 -34.36 20.30 -11.62
N ILE A 396 -35.37 19.99 -12.42
CA ILE A 396 -35.27 19.00 -13.47
C ILE A 396 -35.61 19.55 -14.85
N ASP A 397 -34.91 19.01 -15.83
CA ASP A 397 -35.24 19.08 -17.26
C ASP A 397 -35.81 17.74 -17.71
N ILE A 398 -36.99 17.74 -18.29
CA ILE A 398 -37.64 16.54 -18.81
C ILE A 398 -37.43 16.53 -20.32
N TYR A 399 -36.89 15.44 -20.81
CA TYR A 399 -36.66 15.21 -22.23
C TYR A 399 -37.52 14.05 -22.72
N ARG A 400 -37.93 14.11 -24.00
CA ARG A 400 -38.65 13.05 -24.70
C ARG A 400 -37.94 12.67 -25.98
N GLY A 401 -37.94 11.37 -26.29
CA GLY A 401 -37.31 10.81 -27.46
C GLY A 401 -36.41 9.63 -27.14
N ASP A 402 -35.52 9.30 -28.04
CA ASP A 402 -34.58 8.22 -27.87
C ASP A 402 -33.56 8.53 -26.75
N THR A 403 -33.71 7.85 -25.65
CA THR A 403 -32.79 7.99 -24.49
C THR A 403 -31.53 7.15 -24.61
N GLY A 404 -31.42 6.32 -25.66
CA GLY A 404 -30.32 5.40 -25.89
C GLY A 404 -30.43 4.06 -25.15
N LEU A 405 -31.51 3.80 -24.40
CA LEU A 405 -31.69 2.53 -23.66
C LEU A 405 -31.60 1.30 -24.57
N ASP A 406 -32.09 1.40 -25.81
CA ASP A 406 -32.10 0.30 -26.77
C ASP A 406 -30.83 0.24 -27.65
N SER A 407 -29.79 1.05 -27.34
CA SER A 407 -28.58 1.13 -28.17
C SER A 407 -27.60 -0.02 -27.98
N GLY A 408 -27.72 -0.80 -26.92
CA GLY A 408 -26.74 -1.81 -26.50
C GLY A 408 -25.36 -1.27 -26.14
N ARG A 409 -25.22 0.05 -26.04
CA ARG A 409 -23.94 0.70 -25.66
C ARG A 409 -23.97 1.12 -24.20
N PRO A 410 -22.82 1.03 -23.49
CA PRO A 410 -22.70 1.58 -22.15
C PRO A 410 -23.04 3.07 -22.14
N GLN A 411 -23.82 3.50 -21.17
CA GLN A 411 -24.22 4.88 -20.99
C GLN A 411 -23.88 5.37 -19.59
N SER A 412 -23.59 6.67 -19.47
CA SER A 412 -23.43 7.30 -18.16
C SER A 412 -24.74 7.25 -17.37
N LEU A 413 -24.69 6.85 -16.13
CA LEU A 413 -25.82 6.92 -15.19
C LEU A 413 -26.11 8.37 -14.75
N PHE A 414 -25.19 9.30 -14.99
CA PHE A 414 -25.26 10.66 -14.44
C PHE A 414 -25.45 11.75 -15.49
N SER A 415 -25.35 11.43 -16.78
CA SER A 415 -25.49 12.38 -17.88
C SER A 415 -26.15 11.76 -19.10
N ILE A 416 -26.83 12.57 -19.88
CA ILE A 416 -27.35 12.15 -21.22
C ILE A 416 -26.24 12.28 -22.26
N ASP A 417 -26.33 11.49 -23.35
CA ASP A 417 -25.43 11.63 -24.49
C ASP A 417 -25.80 12.90 -25.28
N HIS A 418 -24.91 13.89 -25.29
CA HIS A 418 -25.11 15.16 -26.02
C HIS A 418 -25.37 14.98 -27.49
N ARG A 419 -24.87 13.91 -28.11
CA ARG A 419 -25.12 13.60 -29.53
C ARG A 419 -26.60 13.35 -29.82
N LEU A 420 -27.37 12.78 -28.86
CA LEU A 420 -28.80 12.58 -29.01
C LEU A 420 -29.55 13.91 -29.03
N LEU A 421 -29.07 14.92 -28.31
CA LEU A 421 -29.63 16.27 -28.33
C LEU A 421 -29.28 16.99 -29.64
N GLU A 422 -28.04 16.94 -30.10
CA GLU A 422 -27.59 17.54 -31.35
C GLU A 422 -28.31 16.96 -32.56
N GLN A 423 -28.54 15.65 -32.56
CA GLN A 423 -29.28 14.92 -33.58
C GLN A 423 -30.81 15.12 -33.49
N LYS A 424 -31.31 15.88 -32.51
CA LYS A 424 -32.73 16.07 -32.22
C LYS A 424 -33.51 14.76 -31.99
N ARG A 425 -32.80 13.69 -31.63
CA ARG A 425 -33.42 12.40 -31.26
C ARG A 425 -34.02 12.45 -29.86
N LEU A 426 -33.48 13.31 -29.01
CA LEU A 426 -33.96 13.60 -27.66
C LEU A 426 -34.21 15.10 -27.56
N THR A 427 -35.43 15.52 -27.21
CA THR A 427 -35.86 16.92 -27.17
C THR A 427 -36.33 17.30 -25.78
N LYS A 428 -35.98 18.51 -25.32
CA LYS A 428 -36.43 19.04 -24.07
C LYS A 428 -37.90 19.44 -24.13
N VAL A 429 -38.70 18.92 -23.20
CA VAL A 429 -40.15 19.16 -23.13
C VAL A 429 -40.49 20.18 -22.05
N LYS A 430 -39.89 20.05 -20.88
CA LYS A 430 -40.21 20.89 -19.70
C LYS A 430 -39.00 21.12 -18.85
N ARG A 431 -38.94 22.30 -18.20
CA ARG A 431 -38.05 22.59 -17.04
C ARG A 431 -38.93 22.98 -15.87
N ILE A 432 -38.66 22.40 -14.69
CA ILE A 432 -39.44 22.66 -13.48
C ILE A 432 -38.68 22.30 -12.21
N ASN A 433 -39.02 23.01 -11.12
CA ASN A 433 -38.63 22.66 -9.77
C ASN A 433 -39.78 21.96 -9.08
N LEU A 434 -39.52 20.86 -8.39
CA LEU A 434 -40.51 20.09 -7.64
C LEU A 434 -40.01 19.82 -6.23
N ARG A 435 -40.87 20.06 -5.24
CA ARG A 435 -40.70 19.55 -3.87
C ARG A 435 -41.25 18.14 -3.76
N GLN A 436 -40.94 17.47 -2.68
CA GLN A 436 -41.44 16.12 -2.45
C GLN A 436 -42.97 16.07 -2.49
N GLY A 437 -43.51 15.13 -3.27
CA GLY A 437 -44.95 14.94 -3.48
C GLY A 437 -45.55 15.79 -4.60
N GLU A 438 -44.82 16.79 -5.09
CA GLU A 438 -45.28 17.61 -6.20
C GLU A 438 -45.18 16.90 -7.55
N GLU A 439 -46.05 17.28 -8.50
CA GLU A 439 -46.11 16.70 -9.81
C GLU A 439 -46.24 17.74 -10.92
N VAL A 440 -45.85 17.36 -12.11
CA VAL A 440 -46.01 18.17 -13.33
C VAL A 440 -46.70 17.34 -14.43
N ARG A 441 -47.68 17.94 -15.09
CA ARG A 441 -48.32 17.37 -16.26
C ARG A 441 -47.65 17.89 -17.53
N LEU A 442 -47.35 16.98 -18.45
CA LEU A 442 -46.86 17.28 -19.80
C LEU A 442 -48.00 17.41 -20.78
N ASP A 443 -47.72 17.99 -21.95
CA ASP A 443 -48.75 18.30 -22.98
C ASP A 443 -49.47 17.06 -23.54
N ASP A 444 -48.83 15.88 -23.50
CA ASP A 444 -49.40 14.61 -23.92
C ASP A 444 -50.24 13.91 -22.84
N GLY A 445 -50.39 14.53 -21.68
CA GLY A 445 -51.10 13.96 -20.53
C GLY A 445 -50.25 13.12 -19.59
N THR A 446 -48.95 12.88 -19.90
CA THR A 446 -47.99 12.23 -18.97
C THR A 446 -47.81 13.10 -17.71
N VAL A 447 -47.85 12.46 -16.55
CA VAL A 447 -47.61 13.13 -15.26
C VAL A 447 -46.33 12.61 -14.65
N VAL A 448 -45.42 13.52 -14.25
CA VAL A 448 -44.17 13.21 -13.57
C VAL A 448 -44.25 13.73 -12.13
N ARG A 449 -44.16 12.86 -11.15
CA ARG A 449 -44.19 13.19 -9.74
C ARG A 449 -42.84 12.87 -9.08
N PHE A 450 -42.37 13.79 -8.26
CA PHE A 450 -41.20 13.57 -7.39
C PHE A 450 -41.66 13.02 -6.04
N ASP A 451 -41.39 11.73 -5.76
CA ASP A 451 -41.86 11.05 -4.55
C ASP A 451 -40.98 11.31 -3.33
N GLY A 452 -39.78 11.80 -3.53
CA GLY A 452 -38.76 12.03 -2.50
C GLY A 452 -37.44 11.33 -2.84
N ALA A 453 -36.63 11.06 -1.85
CA ALA A 453 -35.35 10.38 -2.06
C ALA A 453 -35.04 9.40 -0.92
N THR A 454 -34.30 8.36 -1.27
CA THR A 454 -33.83 7.33 -0.32
C THR A 454 -32.29 7.40 -0.25
N PRO A 455 -31.67 7.23 0.92
CA PRO A 455 -30.23 7.17 0.99
C PRO A 455 -29.69 5.93 0.28
N PHE A 456 -28.50 6.06 -0.31
CA PHE A 456 -27.69 4.94 -0.76
C PHE A 456 -26.32 4.96 -0.05
N VAL A 457 -25.68 3.84 0.01
CA VAL A 457 -24.31 3.68 0.48
C VAL A 457 -23.41 3.17 -0.62
N ASN A 458 -22.19 3.69 -0.67
CA ASN A 458 -21.13 3.14 -1.49
C ASN A 458 -20.29 2.20 -0.62
N LEU A 459 -20.33 0.92 -0.96
CA LEU A 459 -19.59 -0.13 -0.29
C LEU A 459 -18.38 -0.54 -1.12
N GLN A 460 -17.23 -0.70 -0.46
CA GLN A 460 -16.04 -1.26 -1.06
C GLN A 460 -15.80 -2.65 -0.48
N VAL A 461 -15.78 -3.64 -1.35
CA VAL A 461 -15.36 -5.00 -1.03
C VAL A 461 -13.90 -5.15 -1.43
N SER A 462 -13.04 -5.52 -0.49
CA SER A 462 -11.60 -5.60 -0.69
C SER A 462 -11.06 -6.92 -0.16
N HIS A 463 -10.26 -7.59 -0.98
CA HIS A 463 -9.48 -8.77 -0.64
C HIS A 463 -7.99 -8.47 -0.79
N ASP A 464 -7.23 -8.58 0.29
CA ASP A 464 -5.78 -8.41 0.26
C ASP A 464 -5.09 -9.48 1.11
N PRO A 465 -4.62 -10.59 0.51
CA PRO A 465 -3.94 -11.66 1.24
C PRO A 465 -2.56 -11.24 1.78
N GLY A 466 -1.98 -10.16 1.27
CA GLY A 466 -0.70 -9.62 1.72
C GLY A 466 -0.78 -8.77 2.98
N GLN A 467 -1.96 -8.22 3.32
CA GLN A 467 -2.10 -7.14 4.32
C GLN A 467 -1.56 -7.50 5.71
N VAL A 468 -1.85 -8.70 6.22
CA VAL A 468 -1.34 -9.13 7.54
C VAL A 468 0.17 -9.26 7.52
N TRP A 469 0.72 -9.81 6.43
CA TRP A 469 2.17 -9.96 6.27
C TRP A 469 2.90 -8.61 6.12
N VAL A 470 2.28 -7.64 5.44
CA VAL A 470 2.78 -6.25 5.38
C VAL A 470 2.93 -5.69 6.80
N LEU A 471 1.91 -5.85 7.66
CA LEU A 471 1.98 -5.40 9.05
C LEU A 471 3.07 -6.12 9.84
N VAL A 472 3.14 -7.45 9.75
CA VAL A 472 4.16 -8.26 10.45
C VAL A 472 5.57 -7.86 10.03
N PHE A 473 5.84 -7.74 8.72
CA PHE A 473 7.16 -7.34 8.23
C PHE A 473 7.48 -5.87 8.54
N ALA A 474 6.51 -4.97 8.53
CA ALA A 474 6.73 -3.58 8.93
C ALA A 474 7.13 -3.46 10.42
N LEU A 475 6.44 -4.16 11.29
CA LEU A 475 6.76 -4.15 12.73
C LEU A 475 8.10 -4.82 13.03
N THR A 476 8.41 -5.95 12.38
CA THR A 476 9.69 -6.64 12.56
C THR A 476 10.86 -5.84 11.98
N MET A 477 10.64 -5.15 10.85
CA MET A 477 11.60 -4.22 10.27
C MET A 477 11.92 -3.06 11.22
N MET A 478 10.91 -2.45 11.83
CA MET A 478 11.07 -1.38 12.81
C MET A 478 11.85 -1.88 14.05
N ALA A 479 11.47 -3.03 14.59
CA ALA A 479 12.16 -3.64 15.74
C ALA A 479 13.63 -3.95 15.40
N GLY A 480 13.91 -4.53 14.23
CA GLY A 480 15.26 -4.80 13.74
C GLY A 480 16.11 -3.53 13.61
N LEU A 481 15.52 -2.46 13.07
CA LEU A 481 16.17 -1.15 12.95
C LEU A 481 16.51 -0.57 14.31
N LEU A 482 15.56 -0.56 15.25
CA LEU A 482 15.77 -0.05 16.62
C LEU A 482 16.90 -0.81 17.32
N VAL A 483 16.90 -2.14 17.26
CA VAL A 483 17.99 -2.96 17.84
C VAL A 483 19.32 -2.63 17.18
N SER A 484 19.35 -2.48 15.85
CA SER A 484 20.57 -2.15 15.10
C SER A 484 21.12 -0.76 15.44
N LEU A 485 20.28 0.20 15.79
CA LEU A 485 20.70 1.58 16.13
C LEU A 485 21.08 1.72 17.60
N ILE A 486 20.33 1.11 18.53
CA ILE A 486 20.51 1.27 19.97
C ILE A 486 21.71 0.47 20.47
N VAL A 487 21.90 -0.75 19.93
CA VAL A 487 22.96 -1.63 20.43
C VAL A 487 24.32 -1.21 19.90
N ARG A 488 25.20 -0.84 20.80
CA ARG A 488 26.58 -0.41 20.51
C ARG A 488 27.52 -1.60 20.49
N ARG A 489 28.37 -1.72 19.49
CA ARG A 489 29.39 -2.77 19.40
C ARG A 489 30.69 -2.28 19.96
N ARG A 490 31.20 -2.97 21.01
CA ARG A 490 32.41 -2.66 21.74
C ARG A 490 33.37 -3.85 21.71
N ARG A 491 34.65 -3.55 21.55
CA ARG A 491 35.74 -4.52 21.65
C ARG A 491 36.70 -4.07 22.73
N VAL A 492 37.16 -5.02 23.54
CA VAL A 492 38.18 -4.81 24.57
C VAL A 492 39.16 -5.96 24.51
N TRP A 493 40.41 -5.63 24.63
CA TRP A 493 41.50 -6.58 24.74
C TRP A 493 42.26 -6.31 26.03
N ALA A 494 42.67 -7.39 26.70
CA ALA A 494 43.59 -7.34 27.82
C ALA A 494 44.81 -8.19 27.48
N ARG A 495 45.99 -7.64 27.64
CA ARG A 495 47.29 -8.34 27.59
C ARG A 495 47.87 -8.32 28.96
N ILE A 496 48.29 -9.49 29.46
CA ILE A 496 48.72 -9.75 30.82
C ILE A 496 50.08 -10.42 30.72
N GLU A 497 51.09 -9.80 31.29
CA GLU A 497 52.48 -10.24 31.25
C GLU A 497 53.11 -10.10 32.65
N ALA A 498 53.94 -11.06 33.03
CA ALA A 498 54.71 -10.96 34.29
C ALA A 498 55.62 -9.73 34.24
N SER A 499 55.62 -8.93 35.32
CA SER A 499 56.43 -7.71 35.44
C SER A 499 57.55 -7.88 36.54
N SER A 500 58.45 -6.94 36.55
CA SER A 500 59.46 -6.84 37.59
C SER A 500 59.06 -5.73 38.56
N PRO A 501 59.04 -5.97 39.91
CA PRO A 501 59.59 -7.13 40.67
C PRO A 501 58.68 -8.36 40.63
N PRO A 502 59.23 -9.55 40.97
CA PRO A 502 58.43 -10.79 41.00
C PRO A 502 57.18 -10.66 41.88
N GLY A 503 56.01 -11.18 41.38
CA GLY A 503 54.72 -11.05 42.06
C GLY A 503 53.87 -9.86 41.58
N THR A 504 54.36 -9.10 40.60
CA THR A 504 53.58 -8.07 39.88
C THR A 504 53.34 -8.49 38.45
N VAL A 505 52.21 -8.04 37.90
CA VAL A 505 51.74 -8.33 36.53
C VAL A 505 51.41 -7.02 35.84
N ASN A 506 52.02 -6.79 34.71
CA ASN A 506 51.62 -5.68 33.86
C ASN A 506 50.37 -6.06 33.07
N VAL A 507 49.32 -5.23 33.16
CA VAL A 507 48.05 -5.39 32.43
C VAL A 507 47.86 -4.23 31.48
N GLU A 508 47.94 -4.50 30.19
CA GLU A 508 47.58 -3.54 29.16
C GLU A 508 46.11 -3.77 28.74
N LEU A 509 45.30 -2.73 28.75
CA LEU A 509 43.91 -2.73 28.25
C LEU A 509 43.78 -1.87 27.00
N GLY A 510 43.23 -2.45 25.96
CA GLY A 510 42.91 -1.72 24.72
C GLY A 510 41.43 -1.75 24.41
N GLY A 511 40.86 -0.63 24.01
CA GLY A 511 39.44 -0.50 23.70
C GLY A 511 39.15 0.10 22.32
N LEU A 512 38.18 -0.48 21.59
CA LEU A 512 37.74 0.00 20.28
C LEU A 512 36.23 0.03 20.19
N ALA A 513 35.68 1.20 19.85
CA ALA A 513 34.29 1.32 19.39
C ALA A 513 34.26 1.09 17.89
N ARG A 514 33.53 0.10 17.45
CA ARG A 514 33.45 -0.25 16.00
C ARG A 514 32.57 0.70 15.19
N THR A 515 31.63 1.40 15.81
CA THR A 515 30.59 2.11 15.08
C THR A 515 30.20 3.49 15.59
N ASP A 516 30.28 3.69 16.89
CA ASP A 516 29.92 4.95 17.53
C ASP A 516 30.90 5.22 18.69
N ASN A 517 31.65 6.29 18.57
CA ASN A 517 32.63 6.71 19.58
C ASN A 517 31.98 7.54 20.69
N SER A 518 30.73 7.93 20.56
CA SER A 518 30.02 8.72 21.56
C SER A 518 29.97 7.96 22.90
N GLY A 519 30.41 8.62 23.95
CA GLY A 519 30.46 8.06 25.31
C GLY A 519 31.46 6.92 25.53
N TRP A 520 32.21 6.49 24.51
CA TRP A 520 33.16 5.38 24.66
C TRP A 520 34.29 5.72 25.60
N GLY A 521 34.69 6.99 25.72
CA GLY A 521 35.74 7.41 26.67
C GLY A 521 35.37 7.07 28.11
N SER A 522 34.29 7.61 28.60
CA SER A 522 33.79 7.38 29.96
C SER A 522 33.36 5.94 30.23
N GLU A 523 32.82 5.26 29.23
CA GLU A 523 32.47 3.83 29.31
C GLU A 523 33.72 2.96 29.45
N PHE A 524 34.79 3.28 28.71
CA PHE A 524 36.07 2.57 28.79
C PHE A 524 36.78 2.82 30.12
N GLU A 525 36.79 4.06 30.63
CA GLU A 525 37.39 4.40 31.95
C GLU A 525 36.71 3.63 33.08
N LYS A 526 35.39 3.63 33.15
CA LYS A 526 34.62 2.84 34.12
C LYS A 526 34.87 1.34 33.99
N LEU A 527 35.02 0.86 32.75
CA LEU A 527 35.34 -0.55 32.51
C LEU A 527 36.76 -0.88 33.01
N THR A 528 37.75 -0.02 32.73
CA THR A 528 39.12 -0.17 33.17
C THR A 528 39.21 -0.21 34.69
N GLU A 529 38.59 0.74 35.37
CA GLU A 529 38.49 0.76 36.82
C GLU A 529 37.91 -0.55 37.36
N ARG A 530 36.78 -0.98 36.84
CA ARG A 530 36.14 -2.24 37.24
C ARG A 530 37.01 -3.47 36.97
N LEU A 531 37.78 -3.49 35.88
CA LEU A 531 38.63 -4.64 35.53
C LEU A 531 39.89 -4.73 36.36
N LEU A 532 40.45 -3.60 36.83
CA LEU A 532 41.74 -3.51 37.53
C LEU A 532 41.62 -3.39 39.04
N THR A 533 40.49 -2.94 39.61
CA THR A 533 40.30 -2.79 41.06
C THR A 533 40.08 -4.16 41.70
N ASP A 534 40.72 -4.42 42.87
CA ASP A 534 40.51 -5.62 43.72
C ASP A 534 40.61 -6.97 42.97
N LEU A 535 41.66 -7.14 42.17
CA LEU A 535 41.92 -8.43 41.53
C LEU A 535 42.45 -9.44 42.57
N PRO A 536 42.04 -10.73 42.50
CA PRO A 536 42.52 -11.75 43.41
C PRO A 536 44.03 -11.97 43.21
N ALA A 537 44.80 -11.78 44.26
CA ALA A 537 46.27 -11.96 44.26
C ALA A 537 46.69 -13.45 44.25
N GLU A 538 45.82 -14.34 44.73
CA GLU A 538 46.08 -15.79 44.79
C GLU A 538 44.91 -16.58 44.18
N ALA A 539 45.22 -17.75 43.64
CA ALA A 539 44.22 -18.67 43.16
C ALA A 539 43.33 -19.15 44.31
N PRO A 540 41.98 -19.20 44.13
CA PRO A 540 41.12 -19.81 45.13
C PRO A 540 41.58 -21.26 45.35
N SER A 541 42.00 -21.58 46.59
CA SER A 541 42.33 -22.94 46.94
C SER A 541 41.16 -23.86 46.57
N LYS A 542 41.45 -24.88 45.76
CA LYS A 542 40.45 -25.93 45.47
C LYS A 542 40.17 -26.66 46.77
N GLU A 543 39.20 -26.19 47.52
CA GLU A 543 38.64 -27.00 48.61
C GLU A 543 37.97 -28.22 47.93
N LYS A 544 38.58 -29.38 48.20
CA LYS A 544 38.01 -30.68 47.82
C LYS A 544 36.77 -30.90 48.67
N VAL A 545 35.61 -30.95 48.03
CA VAL A 545 34.44 -31.65 48.57
C VAL A 545 34.19 -32.89 47.72
#